data_33ae30fcf0751be4a919a079cdb0cdf2
#
_entry.id   33ae30fcf0751be4a919a079cdb0cdf2
#
_cell.length_a   1.000
_cell.length_b   1.000
_cell.length_c   1.000
_cell.angle_alpha   90.00
_cell.angle_beta   90.00
_cell.angle_gamma   90.00
#
_symmetry.space_group_name_H-M   'P 1'
#
loop_
_entity.id
_entity.type
_entity.pdbx_description
1 polymer ?
#
loop_
_entity_poly.entity_id
_entity_poly.type
_entity_poly.pdbx_seq_one_letter_code
_entity_poly.pdbx_strand_id
1 'polypeptide(L)'
;MKSKLFLVAIAATFLAVAQPAIPQTAGVTKVYRGSVGSNRIQMSLTFDGNNITGKYSYDRVGQDIKVTGRLDGGKLELTEFGEKNKPSGKFRCKRPFDDPIDRECYWSKPDGTGESFVTLNEQYIALTNGLTIVPKLITNRAKGINVSYPQLESAAALSPAAQKFNRRILAMTQKAIKDDFQPIDEKGVFETNYNVLLGTNDLISVEMLEYIDGGGAHPNEAWWALTYDLAADKEVKFEDLFKPGSDYNGAIAKYLTDDINRRAVELEKDNARRENREPAKQDEPLVSMEQLSGISDFGLTPKGVVVYFDFPHVMAYFDKNLVPYSVIKEHLKPNGPAAKFQNN
;
A
#
# COMPACT_ATOMS: atom_id res chain seq x y z
N MET A 1 -68.44 -6.86 64.12
CA MET A 1 -67.08 -6.35 64.01
C MET A 1 -66.55 -6.71 62.64
N LYS A 2 -66.45 -5.73 61.69
CA LYS A 2 -65.92 -5.95 60.31
C LYS A 2 -64.52 -5.38 60.25
N SER A 3 -63.50 -6.29 60.10
CA SER A 3 -62.11 -5.91 59.91
C SER A 3 -61.89 -5.49 58.42
N LYS A 4 -61.41 -4.27 58.25
CA LYS A 4 -60.99 -3.75 56.88
C LYS A 4 -59.49 -4.02 56.72
N LEU A 5 -59.19 -4.88 55.77
CA LEU A 5 -57.79 -5.08 55.30
C LEU A 5 -57.41 -3.95 54.35
N PHE A 6 -56.40 -3.19 54.67
CA PHE A 6 -55.76 -2.21 53.80
C PHE A 6 -54.66 -2.88 52.97
N LEU A 7 -54.84 -2.92 51.67
CA LEU A 7 -53.81 -3.34 50.71
C LEU A 7 -52.94 -2.10 50.38
N VAL A 8 -51.69 -2.13 50.79
CA VAL A 8 -50.72 -1.11 50.34
C VAL A 8 -50.06 -1.63 49.06
N ALA A 9 -50.35 -0.96 47.94
CA ALA A 9 -49.68 -1.21 46.70
C ALA A 9 -48.39 -0.43 46.63
N ILE A 10 -47.24 -1.14 46.62
CA ILE A 10 -45.90 -0.54 46.40
C ILE A 10 -45.68 -0.48 44.89
N ALA A 11 -45.74 0.74 44.35
CA ALA A 11 -45.36 1.02 42.95
C ALA A 11 -43.82 1.06 42.87
N ALA A 12 -43.19 0.06 42.31
CA ALA A 12 -41.79 0.06 41.99
C ALA A 12 -41.55 0.87 40.71
N THR A 13 -41.06 2.10 40.83
CA THR A 13 -40.59 2.91 39.72
C THR A 13 -39.23 2.40 39.23
N PHE A 14 -39.20 1.73 38.10
CA PHE A 14 -37.95 1.42 37.39
C PHE A 14 -37.42 2.71 36.77
N LEU A 15 -36.38 3.31 37.37
CA LEU A 15 -35.54 4.29 36.70
C LEU A 15 -34.73 3.58 35.64
N ALA A 16 -35.09 3.74 34.37
CA ALA A 16 -34.26 3.35 33.25
C ALA A 16 -33.05 4.31 33.21
N VAL A 17 -31.91 3.84 33.68
CA VAL A 17 -30.63 4.54 33.51
C VAL A 17 -30.29 4.43 32.03
N ALA A 18 -30.44 5.54 31.30
CA ALA A 18 -29.95 5.66 29.93
C ALA A 18 -28.42 5.52 29.96
N GLN A 19 -27.90 4.39 29.47
CA GLN A 19 -26.47 4.25 29.25
C GLN A 19 -26.03 5.31 28.23
N PRO A 20 -24.97 6.09 28.53
CA PRO A 20 -24.43 6.99 27.53
C PRO A 20 -24.00 6.17 26.30
N ALA A 21 -24.52 6.52 25.13
CA ALA A 21 -24.03 5.96 23.88
C ALA A 21 -22.53 6.26 23.78
N ILE A 22 -21.71 5.21 23.78
CA ILE A 22 -20.27 5.34 23.49
C ILE A 22 -20.20 5.95 22.09
N PRO A 23 -19.53 7.10 21.91
CA PRO A 23 -19.38 7.67 20.58
C PRO A 23 -18.68 6.62 19.72
N GLN A 24 -19.39 6.13 18.70
CA GLN A 24 -18.82 5.26 17.66
C GLN A 24 -17.69 6.08 17.02
N THR A 25 -16.45 5.70 17.23
CA THR A 25 -15.32 6.27 16.51
C THR A 25 -15.61 6.03 15.02
N ALA A 26 -15.84 7.13 14.29
CA ALA A 26 -16.12 7.04 12.86
C ALA A 26 -15.00 6.25 12.19
N GLY A 27 -15.35 5.18 11.48
CA GLY A 27 -14.39 4.32 10.82
C GLY A 27 -13.51 5.09 9.83
N VAL A 28 -12.27 4.69 9.67
CA VAL A 28 -11.32 5.31 8.73
C VAL A 28 -11.61 4.82 7.31
N THR A 29 -11.95 5.74 6.42
CA THR A 29 -12.14 5.41 5.00
C THR A 29 -10.85 5.61 4.22
N LYS A 30 -10.47 4.58 3.46
CA LYS A 30 -9.31 4.57 2.57
C LYS A 30 -9.76 4.30 1.13
N VAL A 31 -9.10 4.95 0.19
CA VAL A 31 -9.38 4.80 -1.25
C VAL A 31 -8.18 4.19 -1.94
N TYR A 32 -8.46 3.15 -2.71
CA TYR A 32 -7.46 2.37 -3.44
C TYR A 32 -7.73 2.44 -4.93
N ARG A 33 -6.70 2.43 -5.72
CA ARG A 33 -6.73 2.09 -7.15
C ARG A 33 -5.92 0.83 -7.38
N GLY A 34 -6.36 0.04 -8.36
CA GLY A 34 -5.68 -1.19 -8.68
C GLY A 34 -6.40 -1.95 -9.78
N SER A 35 -6.32 -3.27 -9.72
CA SER A 35 -6.93 -4.15 -10.72
C SER A 35 -7.45 -5.45 -10.12
N VAL A 36 -8.41 -6.07 -10.81
CA VAL A 36 -8.78 -7.48 -10.69
C VAL A 36 -8.43 -8.15 -12.01
N GLY A 37 -7.38 -8.96 -12.03
CA GLY A 37 -6.74 -9.40 -13.27
C GLY A 37 -6.34 -8.18 -14.10
N SER A 38 -6.72 -8.15 -15.38
CA SER A 38 -6.46 -7.02 -16.30
C SER A 38 -7.45 -5.85 -16.17
N ASN A 39 -8.48 -5.96 -15.32
CA ASN A 39 -9.53 -4.95 -15.23
C ASN A 39 -9.23 -3.97 -14.10
N ARG A 40 -9.07 -2.69 -14.44
CA ARG A 40 -8.82 -1.62 -13.47
C ARG A 40 -10.03 -1.37 -12.60
N ILE A 41 -9.77 -1.11 -11.32
CA ILE A 41 -10.78 -0.82 -10.31
C ILE A 41 -10.40 0.41 -9.47
N GLN A 42 -11.43 1.05 -8.95
CA GLN A 42 -11.33 1.97 -7.81
C GLN A 42 -12.14 1.39 -6.66
N MET A 43 -11.56 1.33 -5.46
CA MET A 43 -12.17 0.72 -4.28
C MET A 43 -12.10 1.68 -3.10
N SER A 44 -13.22 1.83 -2.38
CA SER A 44 -13.29 2.61 -1.14
C SER A 44 -13.70 1.68 -0.01
N LEU A 45 -12.87 1.58 1.03
CA LEU A 45 -13.08 0.73 2.20
C LEU A 45 -13.09 1.56 3.46
N THR A 46 -14.10 1.37 4.31
CA THR A 46 -14.21 1.95 5.65
C THR A 46 -13.90 0.87 6.69
N PHE A 47 -12.88 1.13 7.50
CA PHE A 47 -12.42 0.25 8.57
C PHE A 47 -12.99 0.73 9.90
N ASP A 48 -13.75 -0.12 10.58
CA ASP A 48 -14.25 0.07 11.94
C ASP A 48 -13.75 -1.08 12.81
N GLY A 49 -12.61 -0.88 13.45
CA GLY A 49 -11.82 -1.95 14.04
C GLY A 49 -11.46 -2.99 12.97
N ASN A 50 -11.83 -4.24 13.22
CA ASN A 50 -11.63 -5.31 12.24
C ASN A 50 -12.72 -5.42 11.19
N ASN A 51 -13.86 -4.72 11.34
CA ASN A 51 -14.95 -4.78 10.37
C ASN A 51 -14.69 -3.83 9.20
N ILE A 52 -15.04 -4.28 8.00
CA ILE A 52 -14.85 -3.52 6.78
C ILE A 52 -16.17 -3.44 6.01
N THR A 53 -16.50 -2.24 5.60
CA THR A 53 -17.58 -1.99 4.64
C THR A 53 -17.03 -1.14 3.51
N GLY A 54 -17.62 -1.24 2.32
CA GLY A 54 -17.16 -0.43 1.21
C GLY A 54 -17.82 -0.76 -0.10
N LYS A 55 -17.22 -0.23 -1.14
CA LYS A 55 -17.63 -0.44 -2.53
C LYS A 55 -16.43 -0.35 -3.45
N TYR A 56 -16.56 -0.96 -4.62
CA TYR A 56 -15.62 -0.76 -5.71
C TYR A 56 -16.35 -0.69 -7.05
N SER A 57 -15.69 -0.18 -8.05
CA SER A 57 -16.19 -0.16 -9.42
C SER A 57 -15.08 -0.47 -10.41
N TYR A 58 -15.45 -1.10 -11.52
CA TYR A 58 -14.56 -1.22 -12.67
C TYR A 58 -14.56 0.08 -13.45
N ASP A 59 -13.39 0.61 -13.82
CA ASP A 59 -13.24 1.88 -14.55
C ASP A 59 -14.05 1.90 -15.85
N ARG A 60 -14.21 0.74 -16.52
CA ARG A 60 -14.99 0.61 -17.76
C ARG A 60 -16.49 0.71 -17.57
N VAL A 61 -17.00 0.35 -16.39
CA VAL A 61 -18.44 0.22 -16.12
C VAL A 61 -18.93 1.37 -15.25
N GLY A 62 -18.14 1.79 -14.26
CA GLY A 62 -18.48 2.89 -13.35
C GLY A 62 -19.61 2.58 -12.36
N GLN A 63 -20.14 1.34 -12.33
CA GLN A 63 -21.17 0.94 -11.39
C GLN A 63 -20.56 0.46 -10.08
N ASP A 64 -21.04 1.00 -8.97
CA ASP A 64 -20.61 0.60 -7.63
C ASP A 64 -21.08 -0.84 -7.31
N ILE A 65 -20.13 -1.64 -6.84
CA ILE A 65 -20.34 -3.00 -6.34
C ILE A 65 -20.03 -2.99 -4.83
N LYS A 66 -21.00 -3.37 -4.02
CA LYS A 66 -20.89 -3.38 -2.56
C LYS A 66 -19.96 -4.50 -2.11
N VAL A 67 -19.12 -4.21 -1.11
CA VAL A 67 -18.31 -5.19 -0.39
C VAL A 67 -18.48 -5.03 1.12
N THR A 68 -18.43 -6.14 1.85
CA THR A 68 -18.34 -6.15 3.31
C THR A 68 -17.45 -7.29 3.77
N GLY A 69 -16.81 -7.13 4.91
CA GLY A 69 -15.94 -8.17 5.44
C GLY A 69 -15.17 -7.73 6.67
N ARG A 70 -13.96 -8.26 6.83
CA ARG A 70 -13.14 -8.00 8.01
C ARG A 70 -11.64 -8.19 7.73
N LEU A 71 -10.83 -7.74 8.67
CA LEU A 71 -9.45 -8.19 8.82
C LEU A 71 -9.45 -9.43 9.73
N ASP A 72 -8.98 -10.56 9.21
CA ASP A 72 -8.79 -11.80 9.99
C ASP A 72 -7.30 -12.05 10.17
N GLY A 73 -6.80 -11.93 11.41
CA GLY A 73 -5.37 -11.96 11.68
C GLY A 73 -4.57 -10.91 10.88
N GLY A 74 -5.16 -9.72 10.62
CA GLY A 74 -4.59 -8.66 9.78
C GLY A 74 -4.77 -8.87 8.27
N LYS A 75 -5.28 -10.01 7.82
CA LYS A 75 -5.52 -10.33 6.40
C LYS A 75 -6.90 -9.88 5.97
N LEU A 76 -7.00 -9.32 4.78
CA LEU A 76 -8.27 -8.85 4.23
C LEU A 76 -9.13 -10.02 3.74
N GLU A 77 -10.38 -10.06 4.21
CA GLU A 77 -11.43 -10.93 3.67
C GLU A 77 -12.69 -10.10 3.39
N LEU A 78 -13.11 -9.99 2.12
CA LEU A 78 -14.35 -9.31 1.74
C LEU A 78 -15.27 -10.24 0.95
N THR A 79 -16.56 -10.06 1.15
CA THR A 79 -17.62 -10.61 0.29
C THR A 79 -18.15 -9.49 -0.61
N GLU A 80 -18.20 -9.77 -1.90
CA GLU A 80 -18.82 -8.94 -2.92
C GLU A 80 -20.30 -9.26 -3.05
N PHE A 81 -21.12 -8.25 -3.29
CA PHE A 81 -22.56 -8.41 -3.46
C PHE A 81 -23.02 -7.85 -4.81
N GLY A 82 -23.56 -8.73 -5.61
CA GLY A 82 -24.20 -8.39 -6.89
C GLY A 82 -25.69 -8.03 -6.74
N GLU A 83 -26.43 -8.28 -7.80
CA GLU A 83 -27.87 -8.01 -7.83
C GLU A 83 -28.62 -8.69 -6.68
N LYS A 84 -29.66 -7.99 -6.18
CA LYS A 84 -30.50 -8.47 -5.06
C LYS A 84 -29.70 -8.77 -3.79
N ASN A 85 -28.54 -8.12 -3.62
CA ASN A 85 -27.63 -8.30 -2.46
C ASN A 85 -27.20 -9.77 -2.24
N LYS A 86 -27.03 -10.55 -3.33
CA LYS A 86 -26.50 -11.91 -3.27
C LYS A 86 -24.98 -11.90 -3.38
N PRO A 87 -24.26 -12.76 -2.65
CA PRO A 87 -22.82 -12.90 -2.84
C PRO A 87 -22.47 -13.22 -4.29
N SER A 88 -21.57 -12.45 -4.89
CA SER A 88 -21.12 -12.59 -6.29
C SER A 88 -19.63 -12.82 -6.42
N GLY A 89 -18.84 -12.51 -5.38
CA GLY A 89 -17.42 -12.74 -5.34
C GLY A 89 -16.84 -12.63 -3.93
N LYS A 90 -15.54 -12.92 -3.83
CA LYS A 90 -14.75 -12.82 -2.60
C LYS A 90 -13.39 -12.22 -2.91
N PHE A 91 -12.93 -11.30 -2.05
CA PHE A 91 -11.54 -10.84 -2.02
C PHE A 91 -10.86 -11.47 -0.83
N ARG A 92 -9.65 -11.98 -1.00
CA ARG A 92 -8.80 -12.47 0.07
C ARG A 92 -7.36 -12.09 -0.16
N CYS A 93 -6.68 -11.63 0.92
CA CYS A 93 -5.25 -11.43 0.91
C CYS A 93 -4.57 -12.52 1.75
N LYS A 94 -3.51 -13.12 1.24
CA LYS A 94 -2.75 -14.18 1.94
C LYS A 94 -1.82 -13.60 3.00
N ARG A 95 -1.38 -12.34 2.82
CA ARG A 95 -0.51 -11.61 3.74
C ARG A 95 -1.29 -10.51 4.48
N PRO A 96 -0.73 -9.93 5.55
CA PRO A 96 -1.34 -8.81 6.24
C PRO A 96 -1.65 -7.66 5.27
N PHE A 97 -2.83 -7.04 5.42
CA PHE A 97 -3.28 -6.00 4.50
C PHE A 97 -2.45 -4.70 4.57
N ASP A 98 -1.72 -4.52 5.66
CA ASP A 98 -0.76 -3.45 5.87
C ASP A 98 0.69 -3.86 5.51
N ASP A 99 0.89 -4.99 4.82
CA ASP A 99 2.19 -5.38 4.26
C ASP A 99 2.58 -4.39 3.17
N PRO A 100 3.73 -3.69 3.30
CA PRO A 100 4.13 -2.67 2.33
C PRO A 100 4.72 -3.26 1.05
N ILE A 101 5.06 -4.55 1.02
CA ILE A 101 5.68 -5.19 -0.13
C ILE A 101 4.63 -5.81 -1.02
N ASP A 102 3.91 -6.82 -0.51
CA ASP A 102 2.92 -7.55 -1.26
C ASP A 102 1.86 -8.12 -0.31
N ARG A 103 0.61 -7.78 -0.59
CA ARG A 103 -0.55 -8.28 0.15
C ARG A 103 -1.01 -9.63 -0.35
N GLU A 104 -0.54 -10.06 -1.53
CA GLU A 104 -0.98 -11.27 -2.23
C GLU A 104 -2.52 -11.40 -2.24
N CYS A 105 -3.20 -10.40 -2.79
CA CYS A 105 -4.66 -10.37 -2.81
C CYS A 105 -5.21 -11.05 -4.07
N TYR A 106 -6.34 -11.73 -3.90
CA TYR A 106 -7.04 -12.45 -4.97
C TYR A 106 -8.53 -12.21 -4.86
N TRP A 107 -9.17 -12.14 -6.02
CA TRP A 107 -10.62 -12.21 -6.18
C TRP A 107 -10.99 -13.59 -6.71
N SER A 108 -12.11 -14.14 -6.26
CA SER A 108 -12.69 -15.39 -6.79
C SER A 108 -14.20 -15.33 -6.78
N LYS A 109 -14.85 -16.23 -7.54
CA LYS A 109 -16.29 -16.48 -7.37
C LYS A 109 -16.60 -16.97 -5.95
N PRO A 110 -17.89 -16.94 -5.52
CA PRO A 110 -18.28 -17.40 -4.17
C PRO A 110 -17.90 -18.84 -3.87
N ASP A 111 -17.83 -19.71 -4.88
CA ASP A 111 -17.41 -21.12 -4.79
C ASP A 111 -15.89 -21.31 -4.76
N GLY A 112 -15.12 -20.22 -4.90
CA GLY A 112 -13.65 -20.23 -4.90
C GLY A 112 -13.03 -20.45 -6.28
N THR A 113 -13.84 -20.60 -7.35
CA THR A 113 -13.32 -20.75 -8.72
C THR A 113 -13.03 -19.39 -9.38
N GLY A 114 -12.29 -19.40 -10.48
CA GLY A 114 -12.01 -18.20 -11.29
C GLY A 114 -11.13 -17.19 -10.56
N GLU A 115 -10.11 -17.67 -9.83
CA GLU A 115 -9.20 -16.80 -9.08
C GLU A 115 -8.45 -15.84 -10.01
N SER A 116 -8.41 -14.57 -9.63
CA SER A 116 -7.72 -13.49 -10.31
C SER A 116 -6.89 -12.69 -9.32
N PHE A 117 -5.66 -12.34 -9.67
CA PHE A 117 -4.80 -11.49 -8.85
C PHE A 117 -5.39 -10.09 -8.70
N VAL A 118 -5.21 -9.50 -7.53
CA VAL A 118 -5.75 -8.16 -7.19
C VAL A 118 -4.62 -7.27 -6.70
N THR A 119 -4.47 -6.11 -7.35
CA THR A 119 -3.62 -5.03 -6.85
C THR A 119 -4.47 -3.97 -6.16
N LEU A 120 -3.99 -3.40 -5.05
CA LEU A 120 -4.64 -2.31 -4.32
C LEU A 120 -3.56 -1.33 -3.84
N ASN A 121 -3.53 -0.14 -4.43
CA ASN A 121 -2.60 0.93 -4.06
C ASN A 121 -3.38 2.04 -3.37
N GLU A 122 -2.97 2.44 -2.17
CA GLU A 122 -3.61 3.51 -1.43
C GLU A 122 -3.30 4.85 -2.08
N GLN A 123 -4.34 5.56 -2.51
CA GLN A 123 -4.21 6.75 -3.36
C GLN A 123 -4.68 8.04 -2.67
N TYR A 124 -5.38 7.93 -1.56
CA TYR A 124 -5.98 9.07 -0.89
C TYR A 124 -5.78 8.97 0.62
N ILE A 125 -5.15 9.97 1.20
CA ILE A 125 -4.99 10.08 2.65
C ILE A 125 -5.31 11.49 3.10
N ALA A 126 -6.29 11.64 4.00
CA ALA A 126 -6.51 12.86 4.73
C ALA A 126 -5.61 12.90 5.97
N LEU A 127 -4.79 13.94 6.08
CA LEU A 127 -3.91 14.17 7.22
C LEU A 127 -4.61 15.05 8.27
N THR A 128 -4.21 14.91 9.53
CA THR A 128 -4.86 15.64 10.64
C THR A 128 -4.59 17.13 10.65
N ASN A 129 -3.60 17.61 9.90
CA ASN A 129 -3.29 19.04 9.69
C ASN A 129 -4.09 19.70 8.56
N GLY A 130 -5.08 18.99 7.98
CA GLY A 130 -5.93 19.50 6.91
C GLY A 130 -5.34 19.36 5.49
N LEU A 131 -4.16 18.78 5.36
CA LEU A 131 -3.63 18.36 4.07
C LEU A 131 -4.28 17.04 3.63
N THR A 132 -4.39 16.86 2.33
CA THR A 132 -4.88 15.62 1.72
C THR A 132 -3.95 15.24 0.58
N ILE A 133 -3.52 13.97 0.54
CA ILE A 133 -2.83 13.39 -0.62
C ILE A 133 -3.91 12.91 -1.57
N VAL A 134 -3.87 13.37 -2.82
CA VAL A 134 -4.86 13.05 -3.86
C VAL A 134 -4.18 12.67 -5.18
N PRO A 135 -4.79 11.80 -6.00
CA PRO A 135 -4.28 11.50 -7.33
C PRO A 135 -4.51 12.65 -8.31
N LYS A 136 -3.48 12.97 -9.08
CA LYS A 136 -3.57 13.79 -10.30
C LYS A 136 -3.23 12.93 -11.51
N LEU A 137 -3.78 13.30 -12.65
CA LEU A 137 -3.64 12.53 -13.88
C LEU A 137 -2.94 13.35 -14.97
N ILE A 138 -2.01 12.72 -15.68
CA ILE A 138 -1.51 13.17 -16.97
C ILE A 138 -1.91 12.10 -17.99
N THR A 139 -2.75 12.47 -18.96
CA THR A 139 -3.24 11.52 -19.96
C THR A 139 -3.01 12.07 -21.36
N ASN A 140 -2.46 11.22 -22.23
CA ASN A 140 -2.41 11.45 -23.66
C ASN A 140 -2.71 10.13 -24.38
N ARG A 141 -3.98 9.90 -24.71
CA ARG A 141 -4.43 8.66 -25.34
C ARG A 141 -3.77 8.40 -26.69
N ALA A 142 -3.50 9.44 -27.46
CA ALA A 142 -2.86 9.30 -28.76
C ALA A 142 -1.40 8.83 -28.66
N LYS A 143 -0.75 9.07 -27.52
CA LYS A 143 0.60 8.61 -27.22
C LYS A 143 0.66 7.46 -26.24
N GLY A 144 -0.45 6.83 -25.88
CA GLY A 144 -0.48 5.74 -24.91
C GLY A 144 -0.11 6.14 -23.47
N ILE A 145 -0.16 7.43 -23.11
CA ILE A 145 0.24 7.92 -21.78
C ILE A 145 -0.96 7.97 -20.84
N ASN A 146 -0.84 7.31 -19.69
CA ASN A 146 -1.86 7.30 -18.63
C ASN A 146 -1.18 7.25 -17.26
N VAL A 147 -0.90 8.40 -16.69
CA VAL A 147 -0.09 8.58 -15.50
C VAL A 147 -0.94 9.10 -14.34
N SER A 148 -0.90 8.39 -13.21
CA SER A 148 -1.42 8.85 -11.92
C SER A 148 -0.26 9.17 -10.98
N TYR A 149 -0.27 10.35 -10.36
CA TYR A 149 0.78 10.80 -9.44
C TYR A 149 0.19 11.57 -8.25
N PRO A 150 0.82 11.54 -7.05
CA PRO A 150 0.28 12.19 -5.86
C PRO A 150 0.50 13.70 -5.87
N GLN A 151 -0.48 14.43 -5.34
CA GLN A 151 -0.36 15.85 -5.01
C GLN A 151 -0.98 16.12 -3.65
N LEU A 152 -0.47 17.13 -2.95
CA LEU A 152 -1.05 17.65 -1.73
C LEU A 152 -2.09 18.71 -2.08
N GLU A 153 -3.25 18.61 -1.44
CA GLU A 153 -4.32 19.61 -1.47
C GLU A 153 -4.71 20.01 -0.06
N SER A 154 -5.32 21.18 0.08
CA SER A 154 -5.90 21.68 1.31
C SER A 154 -7.04 22.62 0.99
N ALA A 155 -8.03 22.75 1.90
CA ALA A 155 -9.04 23.79 1.82
C ALA A 155 -8.47 25.21 2.02
N ALA A 156 -7.33 25.31 2.71
CA ALA A 156 -6.56 26.54 2.87
C ALA A 156 -5.43 26.61 1.82
N ALA A 157 -4.70 27.72 1.80
CA ALA A 157 -3.50 27.83 0.96
C ALA A 157 -2.44 26.82 1.43
N LEU A 158 -1.79 26.15 0.46
CA LEU A 158 -0.70 25.22 0.74
C LEU A 158 0.53 25.95 1.29
N SER A 159 1.17 25.35 2.28
CA SER A 159 2.47 25.81 2.77
C SER A 159 3.55 25.75 1.68
N PRO A 160 4.63 26.55 1.79
CA PRO A 160 5.76 26.48 0.86
C PRO A 160 6.32 25.05 0.69
N ALA A 161 6.44 24.29 1.78
CA ALA A 161 6.90 22.91 1.77
C ALA A 161 5.96 22.00 0.97
N ALA A 162 4.64 22.08 1.18
CA ALA A 162 3.66 21.32 0.42
C ALA A 162 3.69 21.67 -1.09
N GLN A 163 3.87 22.94 -1.42
CA GLN A 163 4.04 23.37 -2.81
C GLN A 163 5.34 22.84 -3.44
N LYS A 164 6.44 22.76 -2.68
CA LYS A 164 7.70 22.20 -3.17
C LYS A 164 7.57 20.70 -3.39
N PHE A 165 6.96 19.95 -2.45
CA PHE A 165 6.62 18.55 -2.66
C PHE A 165 5.87 18.35 -3.98
N ASN A 166 4.79 19.12 -4.19
CA ASN A 166 3.97 19.04 -5.40
C ASN A 166 4.78 19.29 -6.68
N ARG A 167 5.63 20.32 -6.68
CA ARG A 167 6.51 20.60 -7.83
C ARG A 167 7.54 19.49 -8.06
N ARG A 168 8.10 18.92 -6.97
CA ARG A 168 9.11 17.85 -7.05
C ARG A 168 8.53 16.60 -7.69
N ILE A 169 7.38 16.11 -7.19
CA ILE A 169 6.69 14.93 -7.74
C ILE A 169 6.33 15.16 -9.22
N LEU A 170 5.74 16.33 -9.55
CA LEU A 170 5.39 16.62 -10.94
C LEU A 170 6.62 16.61 -11.85
N ALA A 171 7.73 17.20 -11.41
CA ALA A 171 8.97 17.24 -12.18
C ALA A 171 9.57 15.84 -12.40
N MET A 172 9.55 14.99 -11.37
CA MET A 172 9.99 13.58 -11.47
C MET A 172 9.11 12.80 -12.44
N THR A 173 7.78 12.92 -12.32
CA THR A 173 6.81 12.28 -13.21
C THR A 173 6.98 12.72 -14.68
N GLN A 174 7.17 14.02 -14.92
CA GLN A 174 7.40 14.53 -16.29
C GLN A 174 8.74 14.06 -16.86
N LYS A 175 9.77 13.97 -16.00
CA LYS A 175 11.07 13.43 -16.40
C LYS A 175 10.95 11.96 -16.81
N ALA A 176 10.27 11.12 -16.02
CA ALA A 176 10.04 9.72 -16.35
C ALA A 176 9.31 9.55 -17.69
N ILE A 177 8.21 10.30 -17.94
CA ILE A 177 7.52 10.29 -19.23
C ILE A 177 8.47 10.63 -20.38
N LYS A 178 9.38 11.60 -20.18
CA LYS A 178 10.27 12.06 -21.23
C LYS A 178 11.44 11.11 -21.49
N ASP A 179 12.05 10.60 -20.43
CA ASP A 179 13.34 9.91 -20.50
C ASP A 179 13.15 8.39 -20.65
N ASP A 180 12.12 7.82 -20.01
CA ASP A 180 11.93 6.37 -19.91
C ASP A 180 10.94 5.85 -20.96
N PHE A 181 10.03 6.70 -21.46
CA PHE A 181 9.08 6.30 -22.48
C PHE A 181 9.59 6.64 -23.89
N GLN A 182 10.23 5.65 -24.52
CA GLN A 182 10.76 5.72 -25.90
C GLN A 182 10.13 4.59 -26.74
N PRO A 183 8.83 4.70 -27.12
CA PRO A 183 8.15 3.61 -27.82
C PRO A 183 8.72 3.43 -29.24
N ILE A 184 8.81 2.18 -29.66
CA ILE A 184 9.28 1.78 -30.99
C ILE A 184 8.20 2.08 -32.04
N ASP A 185 6.92 2.04 -31.64
CA ASP A 185 5.78 2.30 -32.52
C ASP A 185 4.66 3.10 -31.79
N GLU A 186 3.57 3.37 -32.52
CA GLU A 186 2.42 4.13 -32.02
C GLU A 186 1.58 3.37 -30.96
N LYS A 187 1.88 2.10 -30.70
CA LYS A 187 1.15 1.25 -29.72
C LYS A 187 1.80 1.23 -28.35
N GLY A 188 2.89 1.95 -28.18
CA GLY A 188 3.57 2.08 -26.88
C GLY A 188 2.62 2.54 -25.78
N VAL A 189 2.82 2.04 -24.57
CA VAL A 189 2.04 2.37 -23.37
C VAL A 189 2.99 2.80 -22.27
N PHE A 190 2.72 3.95 -21.66
CA PHE A 190 3.35 4.42 -20.44
C PHE A 190 2.28 4.66 -19.38
N GLU A 191 2.30 3.87 -18.34
CA GLU A 191 1.37 3.98 -17.24
C GLU A 191 2.12 4.13 -15.93
N THR A 192 1.66 5.01 -15.07
CA THR A 192 2.11 5.02 -13.68
C THR A 192 0.95 4.88 -12.74
N ASN A 193 1.25 4.29 -11.60
CA ASN A 193 0.41 4.28 -10.43
C ASN A 193 1.27 4.65 -9.22
N TYR A 194 0.67 5.06 -8.12
CA TYR A 194 1.42 5.31 -6.89
C TYR A 194 0.75 4.67 -5.69
N ASN A 195 1.53 4.54 -4.63
CA ASN A 195 1.04 4.11 -3.33
C ASN A 195 1.62 5.04 -2.26
N VAL A 196 0.80 5.42 -1.28
CA VAL A 196 1.27 6.17 -0.13
C VAL A 196 1.81 5.19 0.91
N LEU A 197 3.13 5.18 1.07
CA LEU A 197 3.83 4.35 2.04
C LEU A 197 3.70 4.90 3.47
N LEU A 198 3.77 6.22 3.60
CA LEU A 198 3.65 6.96 4.85
C LEU A 198 3.03 8.33 4.60
N GLY A 199 1.99 8.65 5.36
CA GLY A 199 1.37 9.98 5.38
C GLY A 199 1.20 10.44 6.82
N THR A 200 2.00 11.41 7.26
CA THR A 200 1.86 12.10 8.53
C THR A 200 1.86 13.61 8.31
N ASN A 201 1.58 14.41 9.35
CA ASN A 201 1.60 15.86 9.23
C ASN A 201 2.96 16.43 8.82
N ASP A 202 4.05 15.72 9.18
CA ASP A 202 5.41 16.21 9.01
C ASP A 202 6.17 15.46 7.90
N LEU A 203 5.77 14.22 7.61
CA LEU A 203 6.55 13.33 6.77
C LEU A 203 5.64 12.58 5.80
N ILE A 204 5.96 12.66 4.53
CA ILE A 204 5.27 11.96 3.44
C ILE A 204 6.27 11.08 2.72
N SER A 205 5.91 9.80 2.51
CA SER A 205 6.65 8.89 1.65
C SER A 205 5.69 8.25 0.66
N VAL A 206 6.00 8.35 -0.61
CA VAL A 206 5.22 7.78 -1.72
C VAL A 206 6.14 6.97 -2.61
N GLU A 207 5.61 5.88 -3.14
CA GLU A 207 6.26 5.11 -4.19
C GLU A 207 5.49 5.26 -5.50
N MET A 208 6.21 5.21 -6.60
CA MET A 208 5.66 5.20 -7.96
C MET A 208 6.01 3.87 -8.62
N LEU A 209 5.05 3.25 -9.25
CA LEU A 209 5.24 2.11 -10.14
C LEU A 209 5.05 2.59 -11.57
N GLU A 210 6.03 2.38 -12.40
CA GLU A 210 5.98 2.63 -13.83
C GLU A 210 5.80 1.31 -14.57
N TYR A 211 4.89 1.30 -15.54
CA TYR A 211 4.71 0.22 -16.50
C TYR A 211 4.94 0.78 -17.89
N ILE A 212 5.89 0.21 -18.60
CA ILE A 212 6.35 0.69 -19.88
C ILE A 212 6.29 -0.46 -20.89
N ASP A 213 5.36 -0.38 -21.83
CA ASP A 213 5.34 -1.23 -23.00
C ASP A 213 5.77 -0.39 -24.21
N GLY A 214 7.01 -0.54 -24.64
CA GLY A 214 7.57 0.17 -25.77
C GLY A 214 7.38 -0.58 -27.11
N GLY A 215 6.65 -1.70 -27.14
CA GLY A 215 6.53 -2.56 -28.33
C GLY A 215 7.69 -3.55 -28.47
N GLY A 216 8.48 -3.78 -27.42
CA GLY A 216 9.54 -4.78 -27.36
C GLY A 216 9.05 -6.21 -27.09
N ALA A 217 9.95 -7.10 -26.68
CA ALA A 217 9.63 -8.50 -26.38
C ALA A 217 8.71 -8.66 -25.15
N HIS A 218 8.81 -7.76 -24.19
CA HIS A 218 7.99 -7.72 -22.97
C HIS A 218 7.94 -6.27 -22.43
N PRO A 219 6.90 -5.91 -21.68
CA PRO A 219 6.89 -4.65 -20.93
C PRO A 219 7.95 -4.66 -19.82
N ASN A 220 8.33 -3.44 -19.38
CA ASN A 220 9.19 -3.22 -18.24
C ASN A 220 8.41 -2.56 -17.11
N GLU A 221 8.79 -2.86 -15.87
CA GLU A 221 8.32 -2.18 -14.67
C GLU A 221 9.50 -1.55 -13.96
N ALA A 222 9.29 -0.35 -13.40
CA ALA A 222 10.29 0.35 -12.61
C ALA A 222 9.65 0.95 -11.37
N TRP A 223 10.42 1.02 -10.29
CA TRP A 223 10.01 1.59 -9.03
C TRP A 223 10.89 2.77 -8.68
N TRP A 224 10.28 3.85 -8.19
CA TRP A 224 10.98 4.93 -7.53
C TRP A 224 10.14 5.49 -6.40
N ALA A 225 10.77 6.17 -5.45
CA ALA A 225 10.09 6.71 -4.30
C ALA A 225 10.54 8.14 -3.99
N LEU A 226 9.70 8.86 -3.27
CA LEU A 226 10.04 10.15 -2.69
C LEU A 226 9.61 10.18 -1.23
N THR A 227 10.57 10.43 -0.35
CA THR A 227 10.31 10.78 1.05
C THR A 227 10.59 12.25 1.26
N TYR A 228 9.61 13.00 1.77
CA TYR A 228 9.71 14.44 1.97
C TYR A 228 9.33 14.82 3.40
N ASP A 229 10.22 15.56 4.05
CA ASP A 229 10.00 16.16 5.37
C ASP A 229 9.38 17.55 5.20
N LEU A 230 8.07 17.64 5.47
CA LEU A 230 7.31 18.90 5.37
C LEU A 230 7.69 19.89 6.47
N ALA A 231 8.12 19.40 7.64
CA ALA A 231 8.53 20.25 8.74
C ALA A 231 9.91 20.87 8.49
N ALA A 232 10.84 20.09 7.95
CA ALA A 232 12.17 20.56 7.57
C ALA A 232 12.24 21.18 6.16
N ASP A 233 11.14 21.12 5.38
CA ASP A 233 11.03 21.60 4.00
C ASP A 233 12.11 21.03 3.07
N LYS A 234 12.34 19.71 3.14
CA LYS A 234 13.37 19.04 2.34
C LYS A 234 13.00 17.61 1.94
N GLU A 235 13.55 17.18 0.81
CA GLU A 235 13.62 15.78 0.44
C GLU A 235 14.55 15.04 1.42
N VAL A 236 14.11 13.88 1.92
CA VAL A 236 14.91 13.03 2.80
C VAL A 236 15.77 12.13 1.93
N LYS A 237 17.07 12.15 2.14
CA LYS A 237 18.01 11.24 1.50
C LYS A 237 18.19 9.99 2.36
N PHE A 238 18.61 8.88 1.75
CA PHE A 238 18.78 7.62 2.47
C PHE A 238 19.75 7.74 3.65
N GLU A 239 20.88 8.40 3.44
CA GLU A 239 21.87 8.66 4.49
C GLU A 239 21.38 9.58 5.62
N ASP A 240 20.34 10.38 5.37
CA ASP A 240 19.73 11.22 6.42
C ASP A 240 19.08 10.41 7.55
N LEU A 241 18.78 9.15 7.31
CA LEU A 241 18.18 8.24 8.30
C LEU A 241 19.18 7.79 9.35
N PHE A 242 20.48 7.75 9.03
CA PHE A 242 21.50 7.03 9.81
C PHE A 242 22.50 7.94 10.50
N LYS A 243 23.09 7.41 11.58
CA LYS A 243 24.20 8.05 12.29
C LYS A 243 25.42 8.11 11.35
N PRO A 244 26.15 9.24 11.32
CA PRO A 244 27.38 9.33 10.55
C PRO A 244 28.38 8.23 10.95
N GLY A 245 28.96 7.55 9.96
CA GLY A 245 29.97 6.51 10.19
C GLY A 245 29.46 5.18 10.72
N SER A 246 28.12 4.98 10.85
CA SER A 246 27.56 3.68 11.21
C SER A 246 27.51 2.73 9.99
N ASP A 247 27.73 1.44 10.23
CA ASP A 247 27.69 0.41 9.18
C ASP A 247 26.25 -0.07 8.90
N TYR A 248 25.35 0.87 8.54
CA TYR A 248 23.99 0.53 8.20
C TYR A 248 23.90 -0.26 6.88
N ASN A 249 24.81 0.00 5.93
CA ASN A 249 24.84 -0.71 4.65
C ASN A 249 25.14 -2.20 4.85
N GLY A 250 26.12 -2.54 5.68
CA GLY A 250 26.44 -3.93 6.02
C GLY A 250 25.28 -4.64 6.71
N ALA A 251 24.62 -3.98 7.66
CA ALA A 251 23.44 -4.54 8.35
C ALA A 251 22.28 -4.80 7.39
N ILE A 252 21.98 -3.86 6.50
CA ILE A 252 20.92 -3.97 5.50
C ILE A 252 21.25 -5.07 4.48
N ALA A 253 22.46 -5.05 3.90
CA ALA A 253 22.88 -6.03 2.90
C ALA A 253 22.83 -7.46 3.47
N LYS A 254 23.31 -7.65 4.71
CA LYS A 254 23.21 -8.96 5.37
C LYS A 254 21.78 -9.42 5.52
N TYR A 255 20.91 -8.57 6.05
CA TYR A 255 19.49 -8.91 6.24
C TYR A 255 18.81 -9.25 4.91
N LEU A 256 18.99 -8.43 3.88
CA LEU A 256 18.38 -8.62 2.59
C LEU A 256 18.90 -9.86 1.86
N THR A 257 20.20 -10.17 2.00
CA THR A 257 20.77 -11.42 1.47
C THR A 257 20.03 -12.63 2.04
N ASP A 258 19.90 -12.67 3.38
CA ASP A 258 19.22 -13.77 4.06
C ASP A 258 17.73 -13.84 3.68
N ASP A 259 17.02 -12.68 3.63
CA ASP A 259 15.58 -12.60 3.33
C ASP A 259 15.27 -12.95 1.87
N ILE A 260 15.99 -12.38 0.90
CA ILE A 260 15.76 -12.63 -0.53
C ILE A 260 16.02 -14.11 -0.86
N ASN A 261 17.15 -14.66 -0.37
CA ASN A 261 17.46 -16.07 -0.63
C ASN A 261 16.43 -17.02 0.00
N ARG A 262 15.93 -16.71 1.21
CA ARG A 262 14.84 -17.46 1.84
C ARG A 262 13.57 -17.40 1.01
N ARG A 263 13.14 -16.19 0.56
CA ARG A 263 11.94 -16.01 -0.27
C ARG A 263 12.09 -16.68 -1.64
N ALA A 264 13.27 -16.71 -2.21
CA ALA A 264 13.54 -17.42 -3.48
C ALA A 264 13.25 -18.93 -3.35
N VAL A 265 13.72 -19.55 -2.26
CA VAL A 265 13.43 -20.96 -1.96
C VAL A 265 11.92 -21.20 -1.75
N GLU A 266 11.22 -20.29 -1.06
CA GLU A 266 9.77 -20.37 -0.85
C GLU A 266 9.01 -20.25 -2.18
N LEU A 267 9.39 -19.28 -3.01
CA LEU A 267 8.79 -19.07 -4.34
C LEU A 267 8.95 -20.30 -5.24
N GLU A 268 10.14 -20.89 -5.24
CA GLU A 268 10.40 -22.11 -6.02
C GLU A 268 9.53 -23.28 -5.55
N LYS A 269 9.39 -23.47 -4.24
CA LYS A 269 8.49 -24.51 -3.70
C LYS A 269 7.03 -24.29 -4.11
N ASP A 270 6.57 -23.02 -4.14
CA ASP A 270 5.21 -22.69 -4.53
C ASP A 270 4.99 -22.89 -6.02
N ASN A 271 5.95 -22.52 -6.86
CA ASN A 271 5.91 -22.77 -8.31
C ASN A 271 5.91 -24.28 -8.59
N ALA A 272 6.79 -25.04 -7.95
CA ALA A 272 6.86 -26.49 -8.11
C ALA A 272 5.52 -27.17 -7.75
N ARG A 273 4.85 -26.72 -6.66
CA ARG A 273 3.51 -27.22 -6.31
C ARG A 273 2.46 -26.90 -7.38
N ARG A 274 2.47 -25.68 -7.94
CA ARG A 274 1.53 -25.27 -8.99
C ARG A 274 1.74 -26.07 -10.28
N GLU A 275 2.99 -26.36 -10.60
CA GLU A 275 3.39 -27.10 -11.79
C GLU A 275 3.39 -28.63 -11.59
N ASN A 276 3.07 -29.10 -10.39
CA ASN A 276 3.09 -30.51 -9.98
C ASN A 276 4.43 -31.19 -10.29
N ARG A 277 5.53 -30.54 -9.93
CA ARG A 277 6.92 -31.03 -10.05
C ARG A 277 7.65 -30.94 -8.72
N GLU A 278 8.80 -31.60 -8.63
CA GLU A 278 9.72 -31.42 -7.51
C GLU A 278 10.38 -30.02 -7.57
N PRO A 279 10.59 -29.35 -6.40
CA PRO A 279 11.32 -28.11 -6.36
C PRO A 279 12.76 -28.29 -6.86
N ALA A 280 13.23 -27.37 -7.67
CA ALA A 280 14.64 -27.33 -8.06
C ALA A 280 15.52 -27.09 -6.82
N LYS A 281 16.66 -27.77 -6.76
CA LYS A 281 17.65 -27.47 -5.74
C LYS A 281 18.36 -26.16 -6.10
N GLN A 282 18.42 -25.25 -5.13
CA GLN A 282 19.20 -24.04 -5.25
C GLN A 282 20.58 -24.30 -4.66
N ASP A 283 21.56 -24.61 -5.52
CA ASP A 283 22.92 -24.96 -5.10
C ASP A 283 23.74 -23.70 -4.66
N GLU A 284 23.35 -22.51 -5.17
CA GLU A 284 23.98 -21.23 -4.86
C GLU A 284 22.93 -20.20 -4.43
N PRO A 285 23.29 -19.22 -3.58
CA PRO A 285 22.38 -18.12 -3.22
C PRO A 285 22.02 -17.29 -4.46
N LEU A 286 20.77 -16.84 -4.52
CA LEU A 286 20.25 -16.00 -5.62
C LEU A 286 20.96 -14.63 -5.65
N VAL A 287 21.23 -14.06 -4.48
CA VAL A 287 21.92 -12.78 -4.31
C VAL A 287 23.03 -12.88 -3.26
N SER A 288 24.08 -12.09 -3.45
CA SER A 288 25.18 -11.90 -2.48
C SER A 288 25.10 -10.52 -1.83
N MET A 289 25.79 -10.33 -0.72
CA MET A 289 25.87 -9.01 -0.05
C MET A 289 26.44 -7.91 -0.95
N GLU A 290 27.37 -8.23 -1.83
CA GLU A 290 28.00 -7.28 -2.73
C GLU A 290 26.98 -6.69 -3.72
N GLN A 291 26.08 -7.51 -4.25
CA GLN A 291 25.00 -7.09 -5.15
C GLN A 291 23.97 -6.17 -4.48
N LEU A 292 23.88 -6.19 -3.14
CA LEU A 292 22.93 -5.42 -2.34
C LEU A 292 23.55 -4.20 -1.66
N SER A 293 24.82 -3.89 -1.96
CA SER A 293 25.55 -2.77 -1.33
C SER A 293 25.15 -1.37 -1.83
N GLY A 294 24.44 -1.27 -2.95
CA GLY A 294 24.01 -0.01 -3.58
C GLY A 294 22.50 0.18 -3.54
N ILE A 295 21.98 0.78 -2.47
CA ILE A 295 20.55 1.20 -2.41
C ILE A 295 20.44 2.56 -3.07
N SER A 296 19.79 2.62 -4.21
CA SER A 296 19.60 3.86 -4.99
C SER A 296 18.33 4.59 -4.60
N ASP A 297 17.28 3.88 -4.20
CA ASP A 297 15.97 4.45 -3.89
C ASP A 297 15.32 3.79 -2.68
N PHE A 298 14.49 4.53 -1.95
CA PHE A 298 13.87 4.06 -0.73
C PHE A 298 12.58 4.81 -0.38
N GLY A 299 11.71 4.13 0.38
CA GLY A 299 10.53 4.73 0.98
C GLY A 299 10.40 4.38 2.46
N LEU A 300 9.81 5.28 3.25
CA LEU A 300 9.51 5.04 4.65
C LEU A 300 8.10 4.48 4.83
N THR A 301 7.97 3.50 5.71
CA THR A 301 6.68 2.95 6.17
C THR A 301 6.62 2.95 7.70
N PRO A 302 5.47 2.70 8.32
CA PRO A 302 5.42 2.48 9.78
C PRO A 302 6.19 1.24 10.26
N LYS A 303 6.48 0.27 9.37
CA LYS A 303 7.11 -1.02 9.72
C LYS A 303 8.61 -1.09 9.44
N GLY A 304 9.12 -0.19 8.60
CA GLY A 304 10.52 -0.23 8.16
C GLY A 304 10.77 0.64 6.96
N VAL A 305 11.91 0.46 6.37
CA VAL A 305 12.34 1.14 5.14
C VAL A 305 12.14 0.17 3.97
N VAL A 306 11.37 0.58 2.98
CA VAL A 306 11.30 -0.12 1.70
C VAL A 306 12.47 0.35 0.87
N VAL A 307 13.22 -0.59 0.30
CA VAL A 307 14.34 -0.32 -0.59
C VAL A 307 14.08 -0.96 -1.95
N TYR A 308 14.54 -0.31 -3.00
CA TYR A 308 14.32 -0.72 -4.37
C TYR A 308 15.64 -1.07 -5.04
N PHE A 309 15.58 -2.10 -5.88
CA PHE A 309 16.67 -2.55 -6.72
C PHE A 309 16.19 -2.60 -8.17
N ASP A 310 17.10 -2.57 -9.09
CA ASP A 310 16.87 -2.78 -10.53
C ASP A 310 17.55 -4.10 -10.92
N PHE A 311 16.90 -5.21 -10.52
CA PHE A 311 17.40 -6.53 -10.87
C PHE A 311 17.07 -6.89 -12.32
N PRO A 312 17.80 -7.84 -12.94
CA PRO A 312 17.39 -8.40 -14.21
C PRO A 312 15.95 -8.91 -14.17
N HIS A 313 15.21 -8.81 -15.29
CA HIS A 313 13.79 -9.13 -15.39
C HIS A 313 13.38 -10.48 -14.74
N VAL A 314 14.24 -11.49 -14.84
CA VAL A 314 14.03 -12.81 -14.20
C VAL A 314 14.01 -12.75 -12.66
N MET A 315 14.50 -11.68 -12.08
CA MET A 315 14.56 -11.43 -10.63
C MET A 315 13.68 -10.25 -10.18
N ALA A 316 12.90 -9.65 -11.07
CA ALA A 316 12.08 -8.45 -10.79
C ALA A 316 11.12 -8.62 -9.59
N TYR A 317 10.74 -9.86 -9.26
CA TYR A 317 9.99 -10.16 -8.03
C TYR A 317 10.68 -9.66 -6.74
N PHE A 318 12.00 -9.49 -6.78
CA PHE A 318 12.82 -9.05 -5.65
C PHE A 318 13.27 -7.57 -5.73
N ASP A 319 12.75 -6.80 -6.67
CA ASP A 319 13.11 -5.37 -6.81
C ASP A 319 12.67 -4.54 -5.60
N LYS A 320 11.60 -4.94 -4.93
CA LYS A 320 11.05 -4.23 -3.77
C LYS A 320 11.21 -5.05 -2.49
N ASN A 321 11.84 -4.47 -1.46
CA ASN A 321 12.18 -5.17 -0.22
C ASN A 321 11.95 -4.31 1.01
N LEU A 322 11.46 -4.90 2.10
CA LEU A 322 11.30 -4.24 3.39
C LEU A 322 12.49 -4.55 4.29
N VAL A 323 13.12 -3.52 4.82
CA VAL A 323 14.07 -3.60 5.91
C VAL A 323 13.38 -3.16 7.20
N PRO A 324 13.02 -4.07 8.12
CA PRO A 324 12.37 -3.71 9.38
C PRO A 324 13.24 -2.77 10.23
N TYR A 325 12.61 -1.86 10.97
CA TYR A 325 13.35 -0.97 11.87
C TYR A 325 14.20 -1.73 12.89
N SER A 326 13.80 -2.92 13.33
CA SER A 326 14.58 -3.77 14.24
C SER A 326 15.96 -4.13 13.71
N VAL A 327 16.14 -4.22 12.39
CA VAL A 327 17.43 -4.53 11.73
C VAL A 327 18.38 -3.34 11.78
N ILE A 328 17.85 -2.12 11.62
CA ILE A 328 18.64 -0.89 11.47
C ILE A 328 18.60 0.02 12.69
N LYS A 329 17.90 -0.38 13.75
CA LYS A 329 17.65 0.43 14.95
C LYS A 329 18.90 1.07 15.55
N GLU A 330 19.98 0.29 15.68
CA GLU A 330 21.25 0.73 16.24
C GLU A 330 21.92 1.81 15.39
N HIS A 331 21.61 1.85 14.09
CA HIS A 331 22.21 2.75 13.11
C HIS A 331 21.41 4.05 12.92
N LEU A 332 20.11 4.08 13.29
CA LEU A 332 19.25 5.24 13.06
C LEU A 332 19.67 6.46 13.87
N LYS A 333 19.57 7.66 13.28
CA LYS A 333 19.71 8.93 13.99
C LYS A 333 18.61 9.06 15.05
N PRO A 334 18.91 9.37 16.32
CA PRO A 334 17.92 9.49 17.39
C PRO A 334 16.79 10.47 17.11
N ASN A 335 17.07 11.57 16.40
CA ASN A 335 16.10 12.61 16.02
C ASN A 335 15.93 12.71 14.50
N GLY A 336 16.25 11.63 13.78
CA GLY A 336 16.12 11.56 12.33
C GLY A 336 14.67 11.31 11.88
N PRO A 337 14.39 11.34 10.56
CA PRO A 337 13.06 11.14 10.01
C PRO A 337 12.39 9.83 10.43
N ALA A 338 13.19 8.77 10.62
CA ALA A 338 12.71 7.45 11.03
C ALA A 338 12.62 7.25 12.56
N ALA A 339 13.06 8.20 13.37
CA ALA A 339 13.21 8.04 14.83
C ALA A 339 11.89 7.66 15.53
N LYS A 340 10.76 8.24 15.09
CA LYS A 340 9.44 8.00 15.70
C LYS A 340 8.86 6.61 15.45
N PHE A 341 9.44 5.84 14.53
CA PHE A 341 8.95 4.51 14.16
C PHE A 341 9.80 3.36 14.72
N GLN A 342 10.90 3.63 15.43
CA GLN A 342 11.86 2.61 15.91
C GLN A 342 11.26 1.58 16.87
N ASN A 343 10.11 1.86 17.48
CA ASN A 343 9.47 1.04 18.49
C ASN A 343 8.20 0.33 17.97
N ASN A 344 7.95 0.39 16.67
CA ASN A 344 6.81 -0.27 16.03
C ASN A 344 7.14 -1.71 15.63
#